data_ee86c83fd007a0d1417ded21b034d73d
#
_entry.id   ee86c83fd007a0d1417ded21b034d73d
#
_cell.length_a   1.000
_cell.length_b   1.000
_cell.length_c   1.000
_cell.angle_alpha   90.00
_cell.angle_beta   90.00
_cell.angle_gamma   90.00
#
_symmetry.space_group_name_H-M   'P 1'
#
loop_
_entity.id
_entity.type
_entity.pdbx_description
1 polymer ?
#
loop_
_entity_poly.entity_id
_entity_poly.type
_entity_poly.pdbx_seq_one_letter_code
_entity_poly.pdbx_strand_id
1 'polypeptide(L)'
;MSDEAKQAIEHFLHGQVECWNNGDKEGFFEHYRSMTRSGLSIEFVGRPLPTDSWEILEGMWAQQQPRCRIEVRETIINGEEAACYHYNAMRDGNGGIETIELYRFDGGRLWVRYFIKN
;
A
#
# COMPACT_ATOMS: atom_id res chain seq x y z
N MET A 1 19.28 -11.39 -1.18
CA MET A 1 17.87 -11.70 -1.44
C MET A 1 17.72 -12.30 -2.82
N SER A 2 16.85 -13.28 -2.97
CA SER A 2 16.64 -13.92 -4.26
C SER A 2 15.86 -13.03 -5.23
N ASP A 3 16.04 -13.26 -6.52
CA ASP A 3 15.29 -12.55 -7.56
C ASP A 3 13.79 -12.85 -7.45
N GLU A 4 13.43 -14.06 -7.01
CA GLU A 4 12.02 -14.43 -6.82
C GLU A 4 11.34 -13.61 -5.75
N ALA A 5 12.03 -13.35 -4.62
CA ALA A 5 11.49 -12.52 -3.55
C ALA A 5 11.31 -11.07 -4.02
N LYS A 6 12.29 -10.54 -4.76
CA LYS A 6 12.19 -9.19 -5.33
C LYS A 6 11.04 -9.10 -6.32
N GLN A 7 10.88 -10.10 -7.19
CA GLN A 7 9.79 -10.15 -8.15
C GLN A 7 8.43 -10.20 -7.47
N ALA A 8 8.31 -10.95 -6.36
CA ALA A 8 7.07 -11.02 -5.59
C ALA A 8 6.72 -9.66 -5.00
N ILE A 9 7.70 -8.93 -4.47
CA ILE A 9 7.51 -7.59 -3.92
C ILE A 9 7.09 -6.63 -5.03
N GLU A 10 7.77 -6.65 -6.18
CA GLU A 10 7.41 -5.81 -7.33
C GLU A 10 5.99 -6.10 -7.81
N HIS A 11 5.64 -7.37 -7.92
CA HIS A 11 4.29 -7.78 -8.33
C HIS A 11 3.23 -7.26 -7.37
N PHE A 12 3.48 -7.35 -6.07
CA PHE A 12 2.57 -6.82 -5.06
C PHE A 12 2.42 -5.30 -5.18
N LEU A 13 3.54 -4.57 -5.23
CA LEU A 13 3.51 -3.11 -5.25
C LEU A 13 2.80 -2.57 -6.49
N HIS A 14 3.11 -3.11 -7.67
CA HIS A 14 2.45 -2.69 -8.92
C HIS A 14 1.00 -3.16 -8.97
N GLY A 15 0.75 -4.40 -8.59
CA GLY A 15 -0.57 -4.99 -8.71
C GLY A 15 -1.60 -4.32 -7.81
N GLN A 16 -1.25 -4.03 -6.57
CA GLN A 16 -2.20 -3.40 -5.65
C GLN A 16 -2.55 -1.97 -6.08
N VAL A 17 -1.61 -1.22 -6.65
CA VAL A 17 -1.89 0.11 -7.21
C VAL A 17 -2.80 0.02 -8.43
N GLU A 18 -2.52 -0.91 -9.33
CA GLU A 18 -3.34 -1.11 -10.52
C GLU A 18 -4.77 -1.49 -10.16
N CYS A 19 -4.94 -2.42 -9.23
CA CYS A 19 -6.27 -2.80 -8.75
C CYS A 19 -6.99 -1.63 -8.08
N TRP A 20 -6.27 -0.85 -7.27
CA TRP A 20 -6.86 0.35 -6.67
C TRP A 20 -7.39 1.31 -7.73
N ASN A 21 -6.55 1.64 -8.71
CA ASN A 21 -6.91 2.60 -9.74
C ASN A 21 -8.07 2.13 -10.63
N ASN A 22 -8.17 0.81 -10.82
CA ASN A 22 -9.22 0.22 -11.65
C ASN A 22 -10.51 -0.12 -10.88
N GLY A 23 -10.53 0.11 -9.57
CA GLY A 23 -11.70 -0.22 -8.75
C GLY A 23 -11.89 -1.72 -8.54
N ASP A 24 -10.83 -2.50 -8.69
CA ASP A 24 -10.85 -3.95 -8.48
C ASP A 24 -10.55 -4.26 -7.01
N LYS A 25 -11.58 -4.21 -6.18
CA LYS A 25 -11.45 -4.44 -4.74
C LYS A 25 -10.93 -5.85 -4.44
N GLU A 26 -11.48 -6.84 -5.12
CA GLU A 26 -11.11 -8.24 -4.86
C GLU A 26 -9.64 -8.49 -5.19
N GLY A 27 -9.17 -7.98 -6.32
CA GLY A 27 -7.77 -8.10 -6.72
C GLY A 27 -6.84 -7.35 -5.76
N PHE A 28 -7.26 -6.15 -5.33
CA PHE A 28 -6.49 -5.36 -4.37
C PHE A 28 -6.28 -6.14 -3.06
N PHE A 29 -7.35 -6.67 -2.49
CA PHE A 29 -7.26 -7.45 -1.25
C PHE A 29 -6.51 -8.77 -1.44
N GLU A 30 -6.63 -9.39 -2.61
CA GLU A 30 -5.89 -10.61 -2.90
C GLU A 30 -4.39 -10.38 -2.92
N HIS A 31 -3.93 -9.25 -3.46
CA HIS A 31 -2.51 -8.88 -3.39
C HIS A 31 -2.04 -8.80 -1.94
N TYR A 32 -2.82 -8.17 -1.06
CA TYR A 32 -2.47 -8.10 0.35
C TYR A 32 -2.50 -9.47 1.01
N ARG A 33 -3.52 -10.29 0.74
CA ARG A 33 -3.60 -11.64 1.32
C ARG A 33 -2.41 -12.50 0.93
N SER A 34 -1.94 -12.37 -0.31
CA SER A 34 -0.82 -13.18 -0.79
C SER A 34 0.49 -12.91 -0.05
N MET A 35 0.63 -11.73 0.55
CA MET A 35 1.85 -11.31 1.25
C MET A 35 1.71 -11.34 2.77
N THR A 36 0.56 -11.73 3.29
CA THR A 36 0.25 -11.56 4.72
C THR A 36 -0.28 -12.83 5.39
N ARG A 37 0.14 -14.00 4.91
CA ARG A 37 -0.31 -15.26 5.50
C ARG A 37 0.00 -15.36 7.00
N SER A 38 0.98 -14.60 7.50
CA SER A 38 1.36 -14.58 8.93
C SER A 38 0.95 -13.28 9.62
N GLY A 39 0.43 -12.29 8.90
CA GLY A 39 -0.11 -11.09 9.50
C GLY A 39 0.14 -9.81 8.71
N LEU A 40 -0.69 -8.82 9.03
CA LEU A 40 -0.65 -7.48 8.44
C LEU A 40 -0.66 -6.45 9.55
N SER A 41 0.24 -5.46 9.45
CA SER A 41 0.26 -4.30 10.34
C SER A 41 0.32 -3.04 9.50
N ILE A 42 -0.62 -2.12 9.72
CA ILE A 42 -0.68 -0.82 9.05
C ILE A 42 -0.59 0.27 10.10
N GLU A 43 0.27 1.24 9.86
CA GLU A 43 0.46 2.39 10.74
C GLU A 43 0.38 3.67 9.94
N PHE A 44 -0.42 4.63 10.44
CA PHE A 44 -0.36 6.02 9.98
C PHE A 44 0.56 6.73 10.96
N VAL A 45 1.73 7.15 10.50
CA VAL A 45 2.76 7.74 11.36
C VAL A 45 2.22 8.99 12.03
N GLY A 46 2.42 9.09 13.34
CA GLY A 46 1.90 10.19 14.14
C GLY A 46 0.52 9.95 14.73
N ARG A 47 -0.09 8.81 14.49
CA ARG A 47 -1.39 8.43 15.03
C ARG A 47 -1.27 7.14 15.86
N PRO A 48 -2.21 6.86 16.76
CA PRO A 48 -2.21 5.59 17.51
C PRO A 48 -2.25 4.39 16.57
N LEU A 49 -1.57 3.30 16.96
CA LEU A 49 -1.58 2.08 16.18
C LEU A 49 -2.99 1.47 16.20
N PRO A 50 -3.52 1.05 15.04
CA PRO A 50 -4.81 0.39 15.00
C PRO A 50 -4.73 -1.03 15.58
N THR A 51 -5.86 -1.52 16.06
CA THR A 51 -5.95 -2.88 16.59
C THR A 51 -6.22 -3.92 15.51
N ASP A 52 -6.83 -3.51 14.39
CA ASP A 52 -7.13 -4.39 13.26
C ASP A 52 -6.77 -3.71 11.95
N SER A 53 -5.66 -4.16 11.37
CA SER A 53 -5.16 -3.56 10.12
C SER A 53 -6.04 -3.91 8.91
N TRP A 54 -6.76 -5.03 8.95
CA TRP A 54 -7.70 -5.35 7.87
C TRP A 54 -8.87 -4.39 7.84
N GLU A 55 -9.37 -3.96 9.02
CA GLU A 55 -10.40 -2.91 9.09
C GLU A 55 -9.88 -1.59 8.53
N ILE A 56 -8.61 -1.26 8.78
CA ILE A 56 -8.00 -0.07 8.22
C ILE A 56 -7.99 -0.14 6.69
N LEU A 57 -7.59 -1.28 6.14
CA LEU A 57 -7.54 -1.48 4.69
C LEU A 57 -8.94 -1.39 4.07
N GLU A 58 -9.94 -1.99 4.71
CA GLU A 58 -11.34 -1.88 4.29
C GLU A 58 -11.82 -0.42 4.31
N GLY A 59 -11.49 0.31 5.38
CA GLY A 59 -11.86 1.72 5.49
C GLY A 59 -11.19 2.59 4.42
N MET A 60 -9.93 2.31 4.11
CA MET A 60 -9.22 3.01 3.02
C MET A 60 -9.94 2.79 1.70
N TRP A 61 -10.31 1.55 1.41
CA TRP A 61 -11.03 1.26 0.17
C TRP A 61 -12.38 1.97 0.12
N ALA A 62 -13.16 1.88 1.21
CA ALA A 62 -14.49 2.48 1.24
C ALA A 62 -14.48 4.01 1.15
N GLN A 63 -13.50 4.65 1.79
CA GLN A 63 -13.46 6.11 1.94
C GLN A 63 -12.54 6.81 0.95
N GLN A 64 -11.42 6.19 0.59
CA GLN A 64 -10.41 6.86 -0.23
C GLN A 64 -10.41 6.41 -1.68
N GLN A 65 -10.69 5.14 -1.96
CA GLN A 65 -10.65 4.63 -3.33
C GLN A 65 -11.59 5.40 -4.27
N PRO A 66 -12.84 5.72 -3.89
CA PRO A 66 -13.72 6.50 -4.78
C PRO A 66 -13.23 7.94 -5.01
N ARG A 67 -12.36 8.44 -4.15
CA ARG A 67 -11.95 9.85 -4.16
C ARG A 67 -10.62 10.10 -4.83
N CYS A 68 -9.71 9.12 -4.83
CA CYS A 68 -8.38 9.34 -5.38
C CYS A 68 -7.86 8.15 -6.16
N ARG A 69 -6.99 8.46 -7.13
CA ARG A 69 -6.20 7.48 -7.86
C ARG A 69 -4.73 7.68 -7.49
N ILE A 70 -3.97 6.62 -7.55
CA ILE A 70 -2.56 6.65 -7.16
C ILE A 70 -1.68 6.85 -8.39
N GLU A 71 -0.79 7.84 -8.31
CA GLU A 71 0.29 8.04 -9.29
C GLU A 71 1.60 7.70 -8.57
N VAL A 72 2.26 6.65 -9.02
CA VAL A 72 3.54 6.25 -8.46
C VAL A 72 4.62 7.19 -8.97
N ARG A 73 5.27 7.93 -8.07
CA ARG A 73 6.37 8.83 -8.42
C ARG A 73 7.70 8.11 -8.42
N GLU A 74 7.92 7.29 -7.39
CA GLU A 74 9.16 6.51 -7.27
C GLU A 74 8.95 5.31 -6.37
N THR A 75 9.66 4.22 -6.69
CA THR A 75 9.67 3.00 -5.86
C THR A 75 11.12 2.53 -5.73
N ILE A 76 11.55 2.33 -4.49
CA ILE A 76 12.88 1.79 -4.20
C ILE A 76 12.69 0.51 -3.39
N ILE A 77 13.26 -0.59 -3.88
CA ILE A 77 13.25 -1.88 -3.20
C ILE A 77 14.67 -2.21 -2.81
N ASN A 78 14.88 -2.53 -1.54
CA ASN A 78 16.18 -2.96 -1.04
C ASN A 78 15.99 -4.09 -0.04
N GLY A 79 16.46 -5.28 -0.40
CA GLY A 79 16.24 -6.45 0.45
C GLY A 79 14.76 -6.78 0.55
N GLU A 80 14.28 -6.89 1.78
CA GLU A 80 12.88 -7.21 2.06
C GLU A 80 12.05 -5.97 2.40
N GLU A 81 12.54 -4.79 2.02
CA GLU A 81 11.84 -3.54 2.28
C GLU A 81 11.68 -2.73 1.01
N ALA A 82 10.64 -1.91 0.99
CA ALA A 82 10.38 -1.00 -0.12
C ALA A 82 9.93 0.35 0.41
N ALA A 83 10.33 1.40 -0.32
CA ALA A 83 9.86 2.75 -0.07
C ALA A 83 9.19 3.26 -1.34
N CYS A 84 7.97 3.74 -1.21
CA CYS A 84 7.17 4.21 -2.34
C CYS A 84 6.77 5.66 -2.12
N TYR A 85 7.05 6.50 -3.11
CA TYR A 85 6.60 7.88 -3.12
C TYR A 85 5.42 7.96 -4.08
N HIS A 86 4.25 8.30 -3.55
CA HIS A 86 3.00 8.36 -4.31
C HIS A 86 2.41 9.75 -4.29
N TYR A 87 1.74 10.11 -5.38
CA TYR A 87 0.83 11.24 -5.42
C TYR A 87 -0.59 10.68 -5.52
N ASN A 88 -1.40 10.96 -4.51
CA ASN A 88 -2.78 10.50 -4.47
C ASN A 88 -3.65 11.60 -5.06
N ALA A 89 -3.88 11.52 -6.37
CA ALA A 89 -4.59 12.54 -7.12
C ALA A 89 -6.09 12.44 -6.89
N MET A 90 -6.72 13.57 -6.56
CA MET A 90 -8.18 13.60 -6.41
C MET A 90 -8.83 13.36 -7.77
N ARG A 91 -9.80 12.46 -7.82
CA ARG A 91 -10.47 12.09 -9.08
C ARG A 91 -11.29 13.23 -9.67
N ASP A 92 -11.68 14.21 -8.85
CA ASP A 92 -12.38 15.40 -9.30
C ASP A 92 -11.45 16.48 -9.92
N GLY A 93 -10.15 16.23 -9.92
CA GLY A 93 -9.16 17.15 -10.49
C GLY A 93 -8.71 18.26 -9.55
N ASN A 94 -9.14 18.26 -8.30
CA ASN A 94 -8.81 19.32 -7.33
C ASN A 94 -7.58 18.98 -6.48
N GLY A 95 -6.43 18.74 -7.15
CA GLY A 95 -5.17 18.51 -6.45
C GLY A 95 -5.01 17.09 -5.97
N GLY A 96 -4.24 16.92 -4.90
CA GLY A 96 -3.94 15.61 -4.35
C GLY A 96 -3.06 15.71 -3.12
N ILE A 97 -2.68 14.56 -2.60
CA ILE A 97 -1.88 14.45 -1.39
C ILE A 97 -0.69 13.53 -1.67
N GLU A 98 0.51 13.99 -1.31
CA GLU A 98 1.71 13.18 -1.41
C GLU A 98 1.85 12.28 -0.18
N THR A 99 2.26 11.03 -0.41
CA THR A 99 2.57 10.10 0.67
C THR A 99 3.87 9.39 0.39
N ILE A 100 4.57 9.03 1.46
CA ILE A 100 5.65 8.06 1.40
C ILE A 100 5.19 6.86 2.18
N GLU A 101 5.34 5.68 1.59
CA GLU A 101 4.87 4.43 2.17
C GLU A 101 6.05 3.48 2.30
N LEU A 102 6.26 3.00 3.51
CA LEU A 102 7.32 2.04 3.79
C LEU A 102 6.71 0.67 4.00
N TYR A 103 7.23 -0.31 3.28
CA TYR A 103 6.79 -1.70 3.31
C TYR A 103 7.94 -2.57 3.81
N ARG A 104 7.63 -3.46 4.75
CA ARG A 104 8.59 -4.47 5.19
C ARG A 104 7.94 -5.83 5.11
N PHE A 105 8.61 -6.76 4.43
CA PHE A 105 8.13 -8.12 4.21
C PHE A 105 9.02 -9.09 4.97
N ASP A 106 8.45 -9.89 5.85
CA ASP A 106 9.24 -10.81 6.67
C ASP A 106 8.42 -12.07 7.01
N GLY A 107 8.78 -13.18 6.41
CA GLY A 107 8.19 -14.47 6.71
C GLY A 107 6.67 -14.54 6.55
N GLY A 108 6.14 -13.90 5.53
CA GLY A 108 4.70 -13.82 5.30
C GLY A 108 3.99 -12.78 6.15
N ARG A 109 4.75 -11.93 6.83
CA ARG A 109 4.23 -10.80 7.56
C ARG A 109 4.56 -9.51 6.82
N LEU A 110 3.59 -8.60 6.74
CA LEU A 110 3.78 -7.31 6.09
C LEU A 110 3.50 -6.18 7.09
N TRP A 111 4.45 -5.26 7.19
CA TRP A 111 4.27 -3.98 7.88
C TRP A 111 4.23 -2.88 6.85
N VAL A 112 3.25 -1.98 6.98
CA VAL A 112 3.12 -0.80 6.12
C VAL A 112 3.05 0.42 7.01
N ARG A 113 3.88 1.42 6.71
CA ARG A 113 3.87 2.70 7.42
C ARG A 113 3.61 3.81 6.42
N TYR A 114 2.58 4.61 6.68
CA TYR A 114 2.20 5.72 5.82
C TYR A 114 2.65 7.05 6.43
N PHE A 115 3.42 7.81 5.65
CA PHE A 115 3.77 9.18 5.95
C PHE A 115 2.95 10.07 5.00
N ILE A 116 1.99 10.78 5.56
CA ILE A 116 1.09 11.63 4.79
C ILE A 116 1.57 13.06 4.90
N LYS A 117 1.82 13.70 3.76
CA LYS A 117 2.26 15.09 3.74
C LYS A 117 1.11 16.01 4.14
N ASN A 118 1.39 16.86 5.11
CA ASN A 118 0.41 17.86 5.56
C ASN A 118 0.45 19.12 4.70
#